data_08c0f5672e8396f04ffbdeded61bf78f
#
_entry.id   08c0f5672e8396f04ffbdeded61bf78f
#
_cell.length_a   1.000
_cell.length_b   1.000
_cell.length_c   1.000
_cell.angle_alpha   90.00
_cell.angle_beta   90.00
_cell.angle_gamma   90.00
#
_symmetry.space_group_name_H-M   'P 1'
#
loop_
_entity.id
_entity.type
_entity.pdbx_description
1 polymer ?
#
loop_
_entity_poly.entity_id
_entity_poly.type
_entity_poly.pdbx_seq_one_letter_code
_entity_poly.pdbx_strand_id
1 'polypeptide(L)'
;MGSMMKNETDMLTLQVRGDGPLGGITVTADSKGDVKGYVNNPDVMLPPKNGKLDVGGAVGIGLLQVIKDMGLKEPYSGQTILVSSEIAEDLTYYFANSEQVPSSVGLGVLMEKDNTVECAGGFIIQMMPFAKEETISQIEENLKNITSVTDHLKKRRNTGADPGDSAGKS
;
A
#
# COMPACT_ATOMS: atom_id res chain seq x y z
N MET A 1 -5.62 -4.69 -2.77
CA MET A 1 -6.35 -4.14 -3.93
C MET A 1 -6.76 -5.25 -4.91
N GLY A 2 -5.89 -6.18 -5.29
CA GLY A 2 -6.25 -7.29 -6.19
C GLY A 2 -7.46 -8.08 -5.70
N SER A 3 -7.47 -8.53 -4.47
CA SER A 3 -8.58 -9.25 -3.83
C SER A 3 -9.90 -8.46 -3.74
N MET A 4 -9.89 -7.18 -4.08
CA MET A 4 -11.10 -6.34 -4.17
C MET A 4 -11.74 -6.36 -5.56
N MET A 5 -11.10 -7.00 -6.54
CA MET A 5 -11.63 -7.20 -7.88
C MET A 5 -12.76 -8.24 -7.86
N LYS A 6 -13.72 -8.12 -8.79
CA LYS A 6 -14.98 -8.87 -8.74
C LYS A 6 -14.89 -10.25 -9.40
N ASN A 7 -14.13 -10.37 -10.49
CA ASN A 7 -14.05 -11.60 -11.27
C ASN A 7 -12.70 -12.28 -11.07
N GLU A 8 -12.67 -13.60 -11.21
CA GLU A 8 -11.45 -14.41 -11.03
C GLU A 8 -10.33 -14.08 -12.03
N THR A 9 -10.70 -13.57 -13.20
CA THR A 9 -9.76 -13.19 -14.25
C THR A 9 -9.33 -11.74 -14.21
N ASP A 10 -9.90 -10.95 -13.29
CA ASP A 10 -9.56 -9.53 -13.17
C ASP A 10 -8.13 -9.36 -12.65
N MET A 11 -7.44 -8.38 -13.23
CA MET A 11 -6.09 -8.01 -12.82
C MET A 11 -6.01 -6.51 -12.54
N LEU A 12 -5.21 -6.18 -11.55
CA LEU A 12 -4.94 -4.79 -11.18
C LEU A 12 -3.43 -4.54 -11.27
N THR A 13 -3.05 -3.49 -11.99
CA THR A 13 -1.67 -3.02 -12.04
C THR A 13 -1.58 -1.63 -11.42
N LEU A 14 -0.69 -1.49 -10.46
CA LEU A 14 -0.31 -0.24 -9.84
C LEU A 14 1.05 0.20 -10.40
N GLN A 15 1.14 1.41 -10.90
CA GLN A 15 2.39 2.02 -11.36
C GLN A 15 2.64 3.32 -10.62
N VAL A 16 3.79 3.42 -10.00
CA VAL A 16 4.33 4.67 -9.46
C VAL A 16 5.48 5.08 -10.36
N ARG A 17 5.40 6.28 -10.93
CA ARG A 17 6.45 6.85 -11.77
C ARG A 17 6.89 8.17 -11.16
N GLY A 18 8.14 8.26 -10.78
CA GLY A 18 8.72 9.46 -10.19
C GLY A 18 10.04 9.84 -10.84
N ASP A 19 10.47 11.05 -10.58
CA ASP A 19 11.74 11.59 -11.05
C ASP A 19 12.92 11.31 -10.11
N GLY A 20 12.65 10.60 -9.01
CA GLY A 20 13.68 10.17 -8.07
C GLY A 20 14.53 9.00 -8.60
N PRO A 21 15.61 8.64 -7.87
CA PRO A 21 16.58 7.65 -8.34
C PRO A 21 16.02 6.24 -8.52
N LEU A 22 14.88 5.90 -7.89
CA LEU A 22 14.20 4.63 -8.05
C LEU A 22 13.58 4.46 -9.45
N GLY A 23 13.20 5.55 -10.11
CA GLY A 23 12.66 5.61 -11.46
C GLY A 23 11.23 5.14 -11.62
N GLY A 24 10.77 4.20 -10.81
CA GLY A 24 9.39 3.71 -10.82
C GLY A 24 9.22 2.36 -10.17
N ILE A 25 7.97 2.09 -9.79
CA ILE A 25 7.52 0.84 -9.19
C ILE A 25 6.34 0.34 -9.99
N THR A 26 6.32 -0.93 -10.33
CA THR A 26 5.17 -1.59 -10.95
C THR A 26 4.81 -2.83 -10.16
N VAL A 27 3.55 -2.93 -9.75
CA VAL A 27 3.01 -4.10 -9.03
C VAL A 27 1.73 -4.53 -9.71
N THR A 28 1.63 -5.81 -10.02
CA THR A 28 0.40 -6.42 -10.56
C THR A 28 -0.11 -7.45 -9.58
N ALA A 29 -1.41 -7.44 -9.37
CA ALA A 29 -2.12 -8.38 -8.51
C ALA A 29 -3.36 -8.94 -9.21
N ASP A 30 -3.68 -10.19 -8.95
CA ASP A 30 -4.93 -10.81 -9.38
C ASP A 30 -5.98 -10.81 -8.26
N SER A 31 -7.17 -11.32 -8.57
CA SER A 31 -8.29 -11.41 -7.62
C SER A 31 -8.06 -12.45 -6.51
N LYS A 32 -7.17 -13.41 -6.70
CA LYS A 32 -6.79 -14.43 -5.72
C LYS A 32 -5.81 -13.91 -4.68
N GLY A 33 -5.22 -12.73 -4.95
CA GLY A 33 -4.23 -12.10 -4.08
C GLY A 33 -2.79 -12.44 -4.44
N ASP A 34 -2.55 -13.13 -5.54
CA ASP A 34 -1.21 -13.34 -6.06
C ASP A 34 -0.65 -12.03 -6.59
N VAL A 35 0.59 -11.74 -6.26
CA VAL A 35 1.22 -10.46 -6.59
C VAL A 35 2.61 -10.69 -7.19
N LYS A 36 2.97 -9.79 -8.11
CA LYS A 36 4.34 -9.66 -8.59
C LYS A 36 4.64 -8.20 -8.88
N GLY A 37 5.90 -7.82 -8.74
CA GLY A 37 6.30 -6.44 -8.98
C GLY A 37 7.78 -6.30 -9.16
N TYR A 38 8.17 -5.12 -9.61
CA TYR A 38 9.57 -4.73 -9.77
C TYR A 38 9.72 -3.22 -9.57
N VAL A 39 10.94 -2.81 -9.34
CA VAL A 39 11.38 -1.42 -9.38
C VAL A 39 12.34 -1.23 -10.56
N ASN A 40 12.35 -0.03 -11.14
CA ASN A 40 13.21 0.23 -12.30
C ASN A 40 14.69 0.21 -11.91
N ASN A 41 15.03 0.79 -10.77
CA ASN A 41 16.39 0.77 -10.22
C ASN A 41 16.35 0.29 -8.77
N PRO A 42 16.69 -0.99 -8.50
CA PRO A 42 16.68 -1.54 -7.14
C PRO A 42 17.88 -1.11 -6.29
N ASP A 43 18.96 -0.60 -6.92
CA ASP A 43 20.22 -0.29 -6.25
C ASP A 43 20.26 1.14 -5.70
N VAL A 44 19.13 1.61 -5.15
CA VAL A 44 19.03 2.95 -4.57
C VAL A 44 19.36 2.89 -3.08
N MET A 45 20.42 3.61 -2.70
CA MET A 45 20.85 3.76 -1.33
C MET A 45 20.75 5.22 -0.93
N LEU A 46 19.75 5.54 -0.10
CA LEU A 46 19.57 6.87 0.49
C LEU A 46 19.76 6.80 2.01
N PRO A 47 20.31 7.86 2.61
CA PRO A 47 20.36 7.94 4.07
C PRO A 47 18.95 7.97 4.64
N PRO A 48 18.71 7.34 5.80
CA PRO A 48 17.41 7.37 6.43
C PRO A 48 17.01 8.79 6.80
N LYS A 49 15.73 9.10 6.60
CA LYS A 49 15.13 10.38 6.97
C LYS A 49 14.24 10.18 8.19
N ASN A 50 14.51 10.93 9.26
CA ASN A 50 13.77 10.80 10.53
C ASN A 50 13.74 9.35 11.08
N GLY A 51 14.83 8.61 10.93
CA GLY A 51 14.94 7.22 11.39
C GLY A 51 14.14 6.19 10.58
N LYS A 52 13.64 6.57 9.40
CA LYS A 52 12.90 5.70 8.47
C LYS A 52 13.54 5.72 7.09
N LEU A 53 13.19 4.74 6.26
CA LEU A 53 13.57 4.77 4.84
C LEU A 53 13.01 6.03 4.17
N ASP A 54 13.84 6.72 3.41
CA ASP A 54 13.42 7.89 2.62
C ASP A 54 12.76 7.44 1.30
N VAL A 55 11.56 6.89 1.40
CA VAL A 55 10.79 6.44 0.23
C VAL A 55 10.45 7.61 -0.67
N GLY A 56 10.02 8.75 -0.08
CA GLY A 56 9.69 9.96 -0.82
C GLY A 56 10.86 10.48 -1.64
N GLY A 57 12.07 10.49 -1.07
CA GLY A 57 13.29 10.87 -1.79
C GLY A 57 13.68 9.87 -2.88
N ALA A 58 13.43 8.58 -2.66
CA ALA A 58 13.71 7.55 -3.66
C ALA A 58 12.75 7.61 -4.86
N VAL A 59 11.48 7.90 -4.62
CA VAL A 59 10.43 8.00 -5.66
C VAL A 59 10.46 9.35 -6.37
N GLY A 60 10.56 10.43 -5.63
CA GLY A 60 10.52 11.78 -6.16
C GLY A 60 9.12 12.25 -6.56
N ILE A 61 9.04 13.31 -7.35
CA ILE A 61 7.80 13.89 -7.85
C ILE A 61 7.30 13.06 -9.04
N GLY A 62 6.00 12.80 -9.11
CA GLY A 62 5.50 12.00 -10.20
C GLY A 62 4.00 11.66 -10.13
N LEU A 63 3.67 10.49 -10.66
CA LEU A 63 2.30 10.03 -10.88
C LEU A 63 2.10 8.62 -10.33
N LEU A 64 0.92 8.40 -9.80
CA LEU A 64 0.36 7.10 -9.46
C LEU A 64 -0.72 6.75 -10.49
N GLN A 65 -0.59 5.58 -11.11
CA GLN A 65 -1.57 5.06 -12.06
C GLN A 65 -2.08 3.70 -11.58
N VAL A 66 -3.38 3.51 -11.64
CA VAL A 66 -4.05 2.23 -11.35
C VAL A 66 -4.77 1.77 -12.60
N ILE A 67 -4.41 0.59 -13.09
CA ILE A 67 -4.97 -0.02 -14.28
C ILE A 67 -5.73 -1.27 -13.84
N LYS A 68 -7.02 -1.34 -14.19
CA LYS A 68 -7.88 -2.49 -13.89
C LYS A 68 -8.29 -3.16 -15.20
N ASP A 69 -7.75 -4.35 -15.45
CA ASP A 69 -8.18 -5.21 -16.55
C ASP A 69 -9.31 -6.11 -16.07
N MET A 70 -10.51 -5.83 -16.51
CA MET A 70 -11.75 -6.53 -16.14
C MET A 70 -12.32 -7.34 -17.33
N GLY A 71 -11.47 -7.68 -18.31
CA GLY A 71 -11.89 -8.42 -19.50
C GLY A 71 -12.74 -7.61 -20.48
N LEU A 72 -12.78 -6.27 -20.33
CA LEU A 72 -13.44 -5.37 -21.27
C LEU A 72 -12.53 -5.06 -22.46
N LYS A 73 -13.09 -4.44 -23.50
CA LYS A 73 -12.34 -4.08 -24.71
C LYS A 73 -11.11 -3.20 -24.38
N GLU A 74 -11.24 -2.32 -23.41
CA GLU A 74 -10.16 -1.50 -22.91
C GLU A 74 -10.12 -1.58 -21.37
N PRO A 75 -8.93 -1.63 -20.76
CA PRO A 75 -8.80 -1.60 -19.30
C PRO A 75 -9.20 -0.22 -18.76
N TYR A 76 -9.76 -0.21 -17.57
CA TYR A 76 -9.95 1.04 -16.83
C TYR A 76 -8.59 1.54 -16.33
N SER A 77 -8.34 2.84 -16.47
CA SER A 77 -7.14 3.49 -15.98
C SER A 77 -7.49 4.75 -15.19
N GLY A 78 -7.11 4.80 -13.93
CA GLY A 78 -7.16 5.97 -13.07
C GLY A 78 -5.74 6.47 -12.80
N GLN A 79 -5.57 7.79 -12.73
CA GLN A 79 -4.27 8.41 -12.50
C GLN A 79 -4.39 9.61 -11.55
N THR A 80 -3.39 9.81 -10.70
CA THR A 80 -3.27 10.97 -9.84
C THR A 80 -1.80 11.38 -9.67
N ILE A 81 -1.59 12.61 -9.23
CA ILE A 81 -0.25 13.04 -8.82
C ILE A 81 0.17 12.34 -7.53
N LEU A 82 1.46 12.19 -7.32
CA LEU A 82 2.01 11.84 -6.03
C LEU A 82 1.98 13.08 -5.13
N VAL A 83 1.29 12.99 -4.01
CA VAL A 83 1.14 14.12 -3.06
C VAL A 83 2.27 14.18 -2.04
N SER A 84 2.83 13.02 -1.69
CA SER A 84 3.95 12.92 -0.75
C SER A 84 5.07 12.00 -1.23
N SER A 85 4.79 11.16 -2.24
CA SER A 85 5.67 10.07 -2.67
C SER A 85 5.93 8.99 -1.61
N GLU A 86 5.16 9.04 -0.52
CA GLU A 86 5.09 8.04 0.54
C GLU A 86 3.94 7.07 0.27
N ILE A 87 4.01 6.28 -0.70
CA ILE A 87 3.04 5.38 -1.36
C ILE A 87 1.67 5.22 -0.66
N ALA A 88 1.65 5.05 0.67
CA ALA A 88 0.42 4.89 1.44
C ALA A 88 -0.47 6.14 1.40
N GLU A 89 0.12 7.32 1.54
CA GLU A 89 -0.59 8.60 1.47
C GLU A 89 -1.08 8.86 0.05
N ASP A 90 -0.26 8.53 -0.96
CA ASP A 90 -0.61 8.68 -2.37
C ASP A 90 -1.78 7.77 -2.76
N LEU A 91 -1.82 6.53 -2.24
CA LEU A 91 -2.95 5.62 -2.40
C LEU A 91 -4.21 6.13 -1.70
N THR A 92 -4.07 6.67 -0.49
CA THR A 92 -5.19 7.29 0.22
C THR A 92 -5.78 8.45 -0.59
N TYR A 93 -4.93 9.29 -1.15
CA TYR A 93 -5.33 10.38 -2.03
C TYR A 93 -6.00 9.88 -3.31
N TYR A 94 -5.43 8.83 -3.93
CA TYR A 94 -6.02 8.20 -5.12
C TYR A 94 -7.44 7.70 -4.87
N PHE A 95 -7.67 6.97 -3.79
CA PHE A 95 -9.01 6.47 -3.46
C PHE A 95 -10.01 7.60 -3.25
N ALA A 96 -9.63 8.65 -2.56
CA ALA A 96 -10.50 9.78 -2.30
C ALA A 96 -10.84 10.57 -3.58
N ASN A 97 -9.86 10.82 -4.45
CA ASN A 97 -10.01 11.73 -5.57
C ASN A 97 -10.35 11.03 -6.89
N SER A 98 -9.85 9.83 -7.13
CA SER A 98 -10.11 9.10 -8.38
C SER A 98 -11.25 8.11 -8.26
N GLU A 99 -11.35 7.38 -7.16
CA GLU A 99 -12.42 6.40 -6.93
C GLU A 99 -13.56 6.95 -6.08
N GLN A 100 -13.39 8.11 -5.47
CA GLN A 100 -14.36 8.79 -4.59
C GLN A 100 -14.78 7.90 -3.41
N VAL A 101 -13.88 7.08 -2.92
CA VAL A 101 -14.07 6.22 -1.76
C VAL A 101 -13.14 6.68 -0.64
N PRO A 102 -13.67 7.29 0.43
CA PRO A 102 -12.86 7.65 1.58
C PRO A 102 -12.16 6.40 2.15
N SER A 103 -10.83 6.45 2.20
CA SER A 103 -10.01 5.31 2.56
C SER A 103 -8.86 5.73 3.44
N SER A 104 -8.35 4.80 4.24
CA SER A 104 -7.06 4.94 4.94
C SER A 104 -6.16 3.79 4.54
N VAL A 105 -4.95 4.12 4.12
CA VAL A 105 -3.93 3.15 3.72
C VAL A 105 -2.74 3.28 4.64
N GLY A 106 -2.26 2.17 5.18
CA GLY A 106 -1.02 2.10 5.93
C GLY A 106 -0.09 1.05 5.34
N LEU A 107 1.17 1.40 5.17
CA LEU A 107 2.23 0.50 4.71
C LEU A 107 3.41 0.58 5.66
N GLY A 108 4.10 -0.52 5.84
CA GLY A 108 5.32 -0.58 6.64
C GLY A 108 6.25 -1.69 6.17
N VAL A 109 7.53 -1.42 6.31
CA VAL A 109 8.60 -2.38 6.06
C VAL A 109 9.59 -2.35 7.21
N LEU A 110 10.01 -3.50 7.67
CA LEU A 110 11.08 -3.66 8.65
C LEU A 110 12.31 -4.23 7.94
N MET A 111 13.43 -3.53 8.09
CA MET A 111 14.69 -3.89 7.46
C MET A 111 15.64 -4.52 8.47
N GLU A 112 16.41 -5.49 8.04
CA GLU A 112 17.56 -6.01 8.74
C GLU A 112 18.78 -5.07 8.61
N LYS A 113 19.80 -5.31 9.41
CA LYS A 113 21.01 -4.48 9.40
C LYS A 113 21.81 -4.57 8.10
N ASP A 114 21.63 -5.64 7.35
CA ASP A 114 22.27 -5.89 6.04
C ASP A 114 21.45 -5.30 4.86
N ASN A 115 20.43 -4.49 5.14
CA ASN A 115 19.49 -3.90 4.17
C ASN A 115 18.58 -4.90 3.45
N THR A 116 18.45 -6.12 3.95
CA THR A 116 17.39 -7.02 3.50
C THR A 116 16.07 -6.73 4.19
N VAL A 117 14.95 -7.09 3.56
CA VAL A 117 13.62 -6.94 4.16
C VAL A 117 13.38 -8.08 5.12
N GLU A 118 13.20 -7.77 6.41
CA GLU A 118 12.80 -8.75 7.42
C GLU A 118 11.32 -9.09 7.27
N CYS A 119 10.48 -8.07 7.25
CA CYS A 119 9.05 -8.22 7.00
C CYS A 119 8.44 -6.93 6.45
N ALA A 120 7.31 -7.09 5.77
CA ALA A 120 6.51 -5.98 5.27
C ALA A 120 5.03 -6.25 5.55
N GLY A 121 4.24 -5.20 5.67
CA GLY A 121 2.81 -5.33 5.88
C GLY A 121 2.08 -4.02 5.60
N GLY A 122 0.77 -4.12 5.54
CA GLY A 122 -0.06 -2.95 5.32
C GLY A 122 -1.54 -3.27 5.48
N PHE A 123 -2.33 -2.23 5.39
CA PHE A 123 -3.80 -2.33 5.41
C PHE A 123 -4.43 -1.29 4.49
N ILE A 124 -5.64 -1.58 4.06
CA ILE A 124 -6.56 -0.63 3.42
C ILE A 124 -7.88 -0.72 4.15
N ILE A 125 -8.36 0.39 4.68
CA ILE A 125 -9.68 0.53 5.28
C ILE A 125 -10.48 1.46 4.39
N GLN A 126 -11.62 0.99 3.88
CA GLN A 126 -12.52 1.78 3.06
C GLN A 126 -13.86 1.96 3.75
N MET A 127 -14.38 3.18 3.69
CA MET A 127 -15.70 3.47 4.22
C MET A 127 -16.76 2.89 3.30
N MET A 128 -17.66 2.11 3.87
CA MET A 128 -18.84 1.61 3.15
C MET A 128 -19.85 2.74 2.96
N PRO A 129 -20.61 2.75 1.83
CA PRO A 129 -21.75 3.65 1.69
C PRO A 129 -22.70 3.50 2.88
N PHE A 130 -23.18 4.62 3.40
CA PHE A 130 -24.09 4.66 4.57
C PHE A 130 -23.48 4.15 5.89
N ALA A 131 -22.16 4.13 6.04
CA ALA A 131 -21.49 3.84 7.31
C ALA A 131 -22.01 4.82 8.38
N LYS A 132 -22.33 4.30 9.57
CA LYS A 132 -22.80 5.11 10.69
C LYS A 132 -21.67 6.00 11.20
N GLU A 133 -22.03 7.21 11.60
CA GLU A 133 -21.07 8.21 12.09
C GLU A 133 -20.29 7.74 13.32
N GLU A 134 -20.95 6.94 14.18
CA GLU A 134 -20.30 6.29 15.33
C GLU A 134 -19.18 5.32 14.89
N THR A 135 -19.42 4.55 13.83
CA THR A 135 -18.42 3.62 13.27
C THR A 135 -17.23 4.38 12.68
N ILE A 136 -17.53 5.49 11.98
CA ILE A 136 -16.49 6.36 11.39
C ILE A 136 -15.59 6.92 12.50
N SER A 137 -16.20 7.52 13.52
CA SER A 137 -15.48 8.12 14.65
C SER A 137 -14.63 7.09 15.39
N GLN A 138 -15.15 5.88 15.59
CA GLN A 138 -14.41 4.80 16.25
C GLN A 138 -13.21 4.31 15.42
N ILE A 139 -13.37 4.20 14.10
CA ILE A 139 -12.26 3.86 13.19
C ILE A 139 -11.20 4.95 13.21
N GLU A 140 -11.59 6.21 13.13
CA GLU A 140 -10.66 7.34 13.19
C GLU A 140 -9.88 7.38 14.50
N GLU A 141 -10.54 7.13 15.64
CA GLU A 141 -9.88 7.05 16.94
C GLU A 141 -8.89 5.88 17.00
N ASN A 142 -9.29 4.71 16.51
CA ASN A 142 -8.41 3.54 16.44
C ASN A 142 -7.20 3.80 15.53
N LEU A 143 -7.40 4.47 14.38
CA LEU A 143 -6.32 4.82 13.46
C LEU A 143 -5.32 5.81 14.08
N LYS A 144 -5.76 6.76 14.89
CA LYS A 144 -4.87 7.67 15.64
C LYS A 144 -3.94 6.91 16.59
N ASN A 145 -4.39 5.77 17.12
CA ASN A 145 -3.59 4.91 17.99
C ASN A 145 -2.60 4.02 17.22
N ILE A 146 -2.75 3.89 15.90
CA ILE A 146 -1.80 3.19 15.03
C ILE A 146 -0.71 4.18 14.63
N THR A 147 0.30 4.32 15.46
CA THR A 147 1.42 5.25 15.23
C THR A 147 2.25 4.91 13.99
N SER A 148 2.38 3.63 13.67
CA SER A 148 3.16 3.16 12.52
C SER A 148 2.93 1.66 12.29
N VAL A 149 2.74 1.27 11.04
CA VAL A 149 2.71 -0.16 10.65
C VAL A 149 4.03 -0.84 11.00
N THR A 150 5.15 -0.15 10.82
CA THR A 150 6.48 -0.67 11.18
C THR A 150 6.60 -0.97 12.67
N ASP A 151 6.03 -0.15 13.54
CA ASP A 151 6.06 -0.40 15.00
C ASP A 151 5.21 -1.61 15.40
N HIS A 152 4.11 -1.85 14.70
CA HIS A 152 3.32 -3.08 14.88
C HIS A 152 4.08 -4.33 14.43
N LEU A 153 4.81 -4.26 13.33
CA LEU A 153 5.67 -5.34 12.86
C LEU A 153 6.76 -5.66 13.90
N LYS A 154 7.41 -4.65 14.46
CA LYS A 154 8.41 -4.81 15.54
C LYS A 154 7.82 -5.47 16.79
N LYS A 155 6.62 -5.08 17.20
CA LYS A 155 5.94 -5.68 18.36
C LYS A 155 5.65 -7.17 18.15
N ARG A 156 5.16 -7.57 16.98
CA ARG A 156 4.92 -8.99 16.64
C ARG A 156 6.20 -9.82 16.70
N ARG A 157 7.31 -9.29 16.23
CA ARG A 157 8.62 -9.96 16.36
C ARG A 157 8.95 -10.30 17.81
N ASN A 158 8.75 -9.35 18.72
CA ASN A 158 9.09 -9.52 20.13
C ASN A 158 8.14 -10.49 20.87
N THR A 159 6.95 -10.76 20.33
CA THR A 159 5.96 -11.69 20.91
C THR A 159 6.03 -13.10 20.35
N GLY A 160 6.88 -13.37 19.35
CA GLY A 160 7.04 -14.72 18.75
C GLY A 160 5.80 -15.27 18.05
N ALA A 161 4.85 -14.42 17.69
CA ALA A 161 3.62 -14.85 17.03
C ALA A 161 3.89 -15.18 15.55
N ASP A 162 3.89 -16.47 15.23
CA ASP A 162 4.00 -17.01 13.87
C ASP A 162 2.78 -16.57 13.04
N PRO A 163 2.94 -16.06 11.81
CA PRO A 163 1.82 -15.62 10.95
C PRO A 163 0.87 -16.76 10.53
N GLY A 164 1.21 -18.02 10.83
CA GLY A 164 0.42 -19.19 10.44
C GLY A 164 -0.73 -19.58 11.40
N ASP A 165 -0.86 -18.97 12.58
CA ASP A 165 -1.76 -19.49 13.63
C ASP A 165 -3.12 -18.77 13.76
N SER A 166 -3.47 -17.88 12.83
CA SER A 166 -4.77 -17.20 12.82
C SER A 166 -5.80 -17.75 11.81
N ALA A 167 -5.49 -18.83 11.09
CA ALA A 167 -6.43 -19.51 10.21
C ALA A 167 -6.84 -20.87 10.76
N GLY A 168 -7.69 -20.88 11.80
CA GLY A 168 -8.27 -22.13 12.28
C GLY A 168 -8.74 -22.14 13.70
N LYS A 169 -9.86 -21.47 13.97
CA LYS A 169 -10.91 -21.97 14.87
C LYS A 169 -12.18 -21.15 14.64
N SER A 170 -13.09 -21.82 14.03
CA SER A 170 -14.51 -21.56 13.78
C SER A 170 -15.24 -20.72 14.77
#